data_934c6dbcb0a152d6cb92d429bdbcd238
#
_entry.id   934c6dbcb0a152d6cb92d429bdbcd238
#
_cell.length_a   1.000
_cell.length_b   1.000
_cell.length_c   1.000
_cell.angle_alpha   90.00
_cell.angle_beta   90.00
_cell.angle_gamma   90.00
#
_symmetry.space_group_name_H-M   'P 1'
#
loop_
_entity.id
_entity.type
_entity.pdbx_description
1 polymer ?
#
loop_
_entity_poly.entity_id
_entity_poly.type
_entity_poly.pdbx_seq_one_letter_code
_entity_poly.pdbx_strand_id
1 'polypeptide(L)'
;MAQPRVQFWLFKSEPNTWSWNDQCARGTKGEHWDGVRNFLANKNMKTMAIGDRGFFYHSVNEKRIMGTVQVIREHYPDHTDPKGRFGMVDIMALETAPHHVTLAEVKEEPKLADMALVTNSRLSVQPVTPAQWKL
;
A
#
# COMPACT_ATOMS: atom_id res chain seq x y z
N MET A 1 10.61 -6.47 -26.92
CA MET A 1 11.00 -6.36 -25.52
C MET A 1 9.76 -6.42 -24.64
N ALA A 2 9.73 -7.37 -23.74
CA ALA A 2 8.59 -7.51 -22.83
C ALA A 2 8.57 -6.36 -21.83
N GLN A 3 7.40 -5.73 -21.64
CA GLN A 3 7.24 -4.72 -20.60
C GLN A 3 7.18 -5.41 -19.24
N PRO A 4 7.76 -4.79 -18.20
CA PRO A 4 7.61 -5.33 -16.86
C PRO A 4 6.13 -5.39 -16.48
N ARG A 5 5.74 -6.48 -15.84
CA ARG A 5 4.38 -6.59 -15.32
C ARG A 5 4.20 -5.61 -14.16
N VAL A 6 3.06 -4.92 -14.16
CA VAL A 6 2.66 -4.13 -13.00
C VAL A 6 2.40 -5.07 -11.83
N GLN A 7 3.03 -4.81 -10.71
CA GLN A 7 2.80 -5.53 -9.47
C GLN A 7 1.79 -4.78 -8.62
N PHE A 8 1.13 -5.50 -7.73
CA PHE A 8 0.09 -4.94 -6.88
C PHE A 8 0.46 -5.06 -5.42
N TRP A 9 0.12 -4.03 -4.66
CA TRP A 9 0.49 -3.88 -3.26
C TRP A 9 -0.67 -3.37 -2.45
N LEU A 10 -0.53 -3.36 -1.14
CA LEU A 10 -1.47 -2.73 -0.22
C LEU A 10 -0.67 -1.96 0.81
N PHE A 11 -1.03 -0.71 1.00
CA PHE A 11 -0.41 0.19 1.97
C PHE A 11 -1.40 0.46 3.09
N LYS A 12 -1.02 0.13 4.33
CA LYS A 12 -1.83 0.42 5.51
C LYS A 12 -1.42 1.73 6.14
N SER A 13 -2.40 2.57 6.45
CA SER A 13 -2.18 3.83 7.15
C SER A 13 -3.23 4.03 8.23
N GLU A 14 -2.82 4.56 9.37
CA GLU A 14 -3.76 5.05 10.37
C GLU A 14 -4.29 6.39 9.90
N PRO A 15 -5.62 6.59 9.79
CA PRO A 15 -6.17 7.84 9.25
C PRO A 15 -5.84 9.07 10.10
N ASN A 16 -5.56 8.89 11.39
CA ASN A 16 -5.15 9.99 12.25
C ASN A 16 -3.72 10.49 11.95
N THR A 17 -2.90 9.66 11.32
CA THR A 17 -1.52 10.00 10.94
C THR A 17 -1.46 10.44 9.49
N TRP A 18 -2.04 9.66 8.58
CA TRP A 18 -2.07 9.95 7.14
C TRP A 18 -3.31 9.32 6.52
N SER A 19 -4.31 10.14 6.23
CA SER A 19 -5.59 9.67 5.69
C SER A 19 -5.59 9.62 4.17
N TRP A 20 -6.61 8.96 3.60
CA TRP A 20 -6.85 8.98 2.16
C TRP A 20 -7.05 10.42 1.64
N ASN A 21 -7.75 11.24 2.41
CA ASN A 21 -7.92 12.65 2.04
C ASN A 21 -6.59 13.38 1.99
N ASP A 22 -5.68 13.12 2.93
CA ASP A 22 -4.34 13.70 2.92
C ASP A 22 -3.58 13.29 1.67
N GLN A 23 -3.67 12.01 1.29
CA GLN A 23 -3.01 11.49 0.10
C GLN A 23 -3.58 12.11 -1.17
N CYS A 24 -4.89 12.24 -1.27
CA CYS A 24 -5.55 12.87 -2.42
C CYS A 24 -5.14 14.33 -2.57
N ALA A 25 -4.96 15.05 -1.47
CA ALA A 25 -4.55 16.45 -1.49
C ALA A 25 -3.17 16.67 -2.10
N ARG A 26 -2.30 15.64 -2.11
CA ARG A 26 -0.98 15.72 -2.75
C ARG A 26 -1.04 15.62 -4.27
N GLY A 27 -2.16 15.15 -4.84
CA GLY A 27 -2.34 15.01 -6.28
C GLY A 27 -1.22 14.20 -6.93
N THR A 28 -0.77 14.64 -8.11
CA THR A 28 0.28 13.96 -8.87
C THR A 28 1.68 14.13 -8.29
N LYS A 29 1.88 15.08 -7.38
CA LYS A 29 3.15 15.20 -6.68
C LYS A 29 3.39 14.00 -5.77
N GLY A 30 2.32 13.42 -5.25
CA GLY A 30 2.38 12.29 -4.35
C GLY A 30 3.00 12.62 -3.01
N GLU A 31 3.33 11.59 -2.28
CA GLU A 31 3.96 11.71 -0.97
C GLU A 31 4.86 10.52 -0.73
N HIS A 32 5.93 10.73 0.03
CA HIS A 32 6.78 9.64 0.46
C HIS A 32 6.09 8.80 1.52
N TRP A 33 6.26 7.47 1.44
CA TRP A 33 5.70 6.52 2.40
C TRP A 33 6.77 6.19 3.43
N ASP A 34 6.94 7.07 4.40
CA ASP A 34 7.99 6.97 5.42
C ASP A 34 7.50 6.22 6.67
N GLY A 35 8.39 6.08 7.61
CA GLY A 35 8.06 5.54 8.93
C GLY A 35 7.91 4.02 8.99
N VAL A 36 8.17 3.29 7.89
CA VAL A 36 8.12 1.83 7.90
C VAL A 36 9.30 1.30 8.70
N ARG A 37 9.00 0.47 9.71
CA ARG A 37 10.01 -0.11 10.61
C ARG A 37 9.94 -1.64 10.68
N ASN A 38 9.29 -2.26 9.70
CA ASN A 38 9.18 -3.71 9.55
C ASN A 38 10.09 -4.15 8.41
N PHE A 39 10.97 -5.12 8.64
CA PHE A 39 11.94 -5.55 7.62
C PHE A 39 11.27 -6.19 6.41
N LEU A 40 10.19 -6.94 6.60
CA LEU A 40 9.47 -7.54 5.48
C LEU A 40 8.77 -6.47 4.64
N ALA A 41 8.13 -5.49 5.28
CA ALA A 41 7.52 -4.36 4.57
C ALA A 41 8.57 -3.57 3.78
N ASN A 42 9.72 -3.33 4.37
CA ASN A 42 10.84 -2.66 3.70
C ASN A 42 11.34 -3.48 2.50
N LYS A 43 11.47 -4.79 2.66
CA LYS A 43 11.85 -5.69 1.56
C LYS A 43 10.82 -5.62 0.42
N ASN A 44 9.54 -5.58 0.76
CA ASN A 44 8.48 -5.43 -0.25
C ASN A 44 8.64 -4.12 -1.03
N MET A 45 8.91 -3.02 -0.34
CA MET A 45 9.14 -1.73 -1.01
C MET A 45 10.36 -1.75 -1.94
N LYS A 46 11.40 -2.52 -1.61
CA LYS A 46 12.59 -2.66 -2.46
C LYS A 46 12.29 -3.33 -3.80
N THR A 47 11.24 -4.12 -3.87
CA THR A 47 10.86 -4.82 -5.11
C THR A 47 9.87 -4.03 -5.95
N MET A 48 9.38 -2.89 -5.46
CA MET A 48 8.43 -2.06 -6.19
C MET A 48 9.12 -1.33 -7.34
N ALA A 49 8.37 -1.16 -8.44
CA ALA A 49 8.80 -0.39 -9.60
C ALA A 49 7.82 0.74 -9.86
N ILE A 50 8.32 1.82 -10.48
CA ILE A 50 7.44 2.92 -10.92
C ILE A 50 6.36 2.35 -11.82
N GLY A 51 5.10 2.71 -11.56
CA GLY A 51 3.94 2.21 -12.27
C GLY A 51 3.20 1.10 -11.53
N ASP A 52 3.80 0.48 -10.52
CA ASP A 52 3.09 -0.47 -9.68
C ASP A 52 1.92 0.20 -8.99
N ARG A 53 0.87 -0.57 -8.70
CA ARG A 53 -0.35 -0.06 -8.10
C ARG A 53 -0.58 -0.68 -6.74
N GLY A 54 -1.34 0.01 -5.91
CA GLY A 54 -1.66 -0.49 -4.58
C GLY A 54 -3.03 -0.03 -4.10
N PHE A 55 -3.53 -0.73 -3.10
CA PHE A 55 -4.68 -0.28 -2.32
C PHE A 55 -4.20 0.60 -1.18
N PHE A 56 -4.96 1.65 -0.90
CA PHE A 56 -4.76 2.49 0.28
C PHE A 56 -5.78 2.06 1.34
N TYR A 57 -5.27 1.52 2.44
CA TYR A 57 -6.11 0.91 3.48
C TYR A 57 -6.03 1.70 4.78
N HIS A 58 -7.20 2.10 5.32
CA HIS A 58 -7.27 2.69 6.66
C HIS A 58 -7.29 1.58 7.71
N SER A 59 -6.29 1.57 8.57
CA SER A 59 -6.16 0.58 9.63
C SER A 59 -6.78 1.07 10.95
N VAL A 60 -6.72 0.24 11.96
CA VAL A 60 -7.17 0.47 13.34
C VAL A 60 -8.69 0.53 13.45
N ASN A 61 -9.32 1.70 13.28
CA ASN A 61 -10.74 1.84 13.54
C ASN A 61 -11.61 1.54 12.33
N GLU A 62 -11.21 2.01 11.15
CA GLU A 62 -12.05 1.91 9.95
C GLU A 62 -11.92 0.57 9.24
N LYS A 63 -10.71 0.02 9.15
CA LYS A 63 -10.38 -1.30 8.57
C LYS A 63 -11.00 -1.49 7.19
N ARG A 64 -10.69 -0.58 6.26
CA ARG A 64 -11.26 -0.63 4.91
C ARG A 64 -10.33 -0.02 3.87
N ILE A 65 -10.48 -0.48 2.62
CA ILE A 65 -9.76 0.05 1.47
C ILE A 65 -10.46 1.31 1.00
N MET A 66 -9.73 2.41 0.93
CA MET A 66 -10.27 3.73 0.57
C MET A 66 -10.11 4.06 -0.90
N GLY A 67 -9.09 3.54 -1.55
CA GLY A 67 -8.82 3.85 -2.94
C GLY A 67 -7.57 3.17 -3.44
N THR A 68 -7.11 3.59 -4.63
CA THR A 68 -5.90 3.05 -5.27
C THR A 68 -4.84 4.11 -5.42
N VAL A 69 -3.59 3.67 -5.41
CA VAL A 69 -2.41 4.52 -5.56
C VAL A 69 -1.48 3.93 -6.62
N GLN A 70 -0.51 4.74 -7.07
CA GLN A 70 0.53 4.32 -8.00
C GLN A 70 1.89 4.70 -7.43
N VAL A 71 2.86 3.79 -7.55
CA VAL A 71 4.26 4.06 -7.18
C VAL A 71 4.86 5.00 -8.23
N ILE A 72 5.39 6.13 -7.77
CA ILE A 72 5.98 7.16 -8.63
C ILE A 72 7.47 7.36 -8.39
N ARG A 73 8.02 6.77 -7.33
CA ARG A 73 9.46 6.76 -7.05
C ARG A 73 9.82 5.46 -6.35
N GLU A 74 10.85 4.79 -6.84
CA GLU A 74 11.32 3.55 -6.30
C GLU A 74 12.04 3.75 -4.96
N HIS A 75 12.31 2.66 -4.26
CA HIS A 75 12.89 2.65 -2.91
C HIS A 75 14.14 3.53 -2.79
N TYR A 76 14.15 4.38 -1.78
CA TYR A 76 15.29 5.21 -1.41
C TYR A 76 15.31 5.37 0.12
N PRO A 77 16.45 5.86 0.69
CA PRO A 77 16.56 5.95 2.14
C PRO A 77 15.47 6.81 2.79
N ASP A 78 14.93 6.29 3.90
CA ASP A 78 13.93 7.01 4.69
C ASP A 78 14.64 8.02 5.59
N HIS A 79 14.38 9.30 5.37
CA HIS A 79 15.00 10.39 6.13
C HIS A 79 14.58 10.40 7.60
N THR A 80 13.52 9.70 7.97
CA THR A 80 13.07 9.61 9.37
C THR A 80 13.77 8.48 10.13
N ASP A 81 14.58 7.66 9.44
CA ASP A 81 15.34 6.59 10.07
C ASP A 81 16.81 7.02 10.29
N PRO A 82 17.20 7.38 11.52
CA PRO A 82 18.58 7.84 11.77
C PRO A 82 19.62 6.75 11.60
N LYS A 83 19.23 5.48 11.61
CA LYS A 83 20.16 4.34 11.46
C LYS A 83 20.35 3.91 10.00
N GLY A 84 19.55 4.44 9.07
CA GLY A 84 19.67 4.13 7.65
C GLY A 84 19.32 2.70 7.28
N ARG A 85 18.52 1.99 8.10
CA ARG A 85 18.15 0.59 7.85
C ARG A 85 16.94 0.45 6.96
N PHE A 86 16.07 1.45 6.94
CA PHE A 86 14.80 1.40 6.25
C PHE A 86 14.75 2.46 5.16
N GLY A 87 13.94 2.16 4.16
CA GLY A 87 13.71 3.09 3.07
C GLY A 87 12.23 3.39 2.91
N MET A 88 11.92 4.09 1.84
CA MET A 88 10.57 4.51 1.50
C MET A 88 10.40 4.56 -0.01
N VAL A 89 9.17 4.61 -0.45
CA VAL A 89 8.79 4.85 -1.85
C VAL A 89 7.86 6.06 -1.87
N ASP A 90 7.67 6.65 -3.06
CA ASP A 90 6.67 7.70 -3.23
C ASP A 90 5.48 7.13 -3.98
N ILE A 91 4.29 7.52 -3.55
CA ILE A 91 3.02 7.11 -4.17
C ILE A 91 2.13 8.31 -4.43
N MET A 92 1.26 8.19 -5.42
CA MET A 92 0.22 9.18 -5.69
C MET A 92 -1.15 8.50 -5.70
N ALA A 93 -2.20 9.25 -5.32
CA ALA A 93 -3.56 8.75 -5.39
C ALA A 93 -4.01 8.61 -6.84
N LEU A 94 -4.68 7.51 -7.18
CA LEU A 94 -5.29 7.30 -8.51
C LEU A 94 -6.79 7.50 -8.45
N GLU A 95 -7.51 6.61 -7.78
CA GLU A 95 -8.97 6.61 -7.76
C GLU A 95 -9.47 6.33 -6.35
N THR A 96 -10.53 7.04 -5.95
CA THR A 96 -11.28 6.69 -4.75
C THR A 96 -12.13 5.46 -5.05
N ALA A 97 -12.16 4.50 -4.14
CA ALA A 97 -12.99 3.31 -4.30
C ALA A 97 -14.47 3.71 -4.38
N PRO A 98 -15.24 3.15 -5.35
CA PRO A 98 -16.67 3.49 -5.47
C PRO A 98 -17.47 3.07 -4.22
N HIS A 99 -17.05 2.01 -3.55
CA HIS A 99 -17.45 1.71 -2.18
C HIS A 99 -16.24 1.18 -1.42
N HIS A 100 -16.22 1.41 -0.12
CA HIS A 100 -15.08 0.99 0.68
C HIS A 100 -15.17 -0.51 0.99
N VAL A 101 -14.16 -1.28 0.55
CA VAL A 101 -14.09 -2.71 0.85
C VAL A 101 -13.52 -2.88 2.26
N THR A 102 -14.33 -3.43 3.15
CA THR A 102 -13.93 -3.61 4.55
C THR A 102 -13.13 -4.89 4.74
N LEU A 103 -12.36 -4.94 5.83
CA LEU A 103 -11.64 -6.16 6.23
C LEU A 103 -12.63 -7.33 6.42
N ALA A 104 -13.80 -7.06 6.98
CA ALA A 104 -14.84 -8.08 7.16
C ALA A 104 -15.25 -8.68 5.81
N GLU A 105 -15.47 -7.86 4.79
CA GLU A 105 -15.80 -8.33 3.44
C GLU A 105 -14.68 -9.17 2.84
N VAL A 106 -13.41 -8.76 3.04
CA VAL A 106 -12.26 -9.52 2.56
C VAL A 106 -12.20 -10.88 3.22
N LYS A 107 -12.45 -10.96 4.52
CA LYS A 107 -12.44 -12.23 5.26
C LYS A 107 -13.58 -13.17 4.84
N GLU A 108 -14.69 -12.63 4.37
CA GLU A 108 -15.84 -13.42 3.91
C GLU A 108 -15.62 -14.01 2.52
N GLU A 109 -14.67 -13.51 1.75
CA GLU A 109 -14.39 -14.01 0.39
C GLU A 109 -13.37 -15.15 0.44
N PRO A 110 -13.77 -16.41 0.15
CA PRO A 110 -12.84 -17.54 0.23
C PRO A 110 -11.61 -17.39 -0.67
N LYS A 111 -11.75 -16.72 -1.80
CA LYS A 111 -10.65 -16.52 -2.74
C LYS A 111 -9.59 -15.56 -2.22
N LEU A 112 -9.89 -14.80 -1.16
CA LEU A 112 -8.97 -13.88 -0.52
C LEU A 112 -8.41 -14.41 0.79
N ALA A 113 -8.66 -15.68 1.13
CA ALA A 113 -8.19 -16.25 2.39
C ALA A 113 -6.67 -16.21 2.56
N ASP A 114 -5.93 -16.28 1.46
CA ASP A 114 -4.46 -16.24 1.47
C ASP A 114 -3.88 -14.83 1.39
N MET A 115 -4.73 -13.81 1.26
CA MET A 115 -4.27 -12.44 1.16
C MET A 115 -3.52 -12.02 2.43
N ALA A 116 -2.38 -11.32 2.28
CA ALA A 116 -1.56 -10.92 3.42
C ALA A 116 -2.33 -10.04 4.41
N LEU A 117 -3.34 -9.28 3.96
CA LEU A 117 -4.22 -8.51 4.83
C LEU A 117 -4.92 -9.41 5.86
N VAL A 118 -5.24 -10.64 5.50
CA VAL A 118 -5.89 -11.63 6.37
C VAL A 118 -4.86 -12.41 7.19
N THR A 119 -3.77 -12.86 6.55
CA THR A 119 -2.81 -13.79 7.15
C THR A 119 -1.70 -13.10 7.95
N ASN A 120 -1.40 -11.84 7.63
CA ASN A 120 -0.35 -11.08 8.32
C ASN A 120 -0.84 -9.66 8.62
N SER A 121 -1.62 -9.53 9.68
CA SER A 121 -2.29 -8.29 10.04
C SER A 121 -1.35 -7.16 10.46
N ARG A 122 -0.09 -7.48 10.79
CA ARG A 122 0.89 -6.47 11.22
C ARG A 122 1.77 -5.93 10.10
N LEU A 123 1.67 -6.50 8.91
CA LEU A 123 2.48 -6.08 7.77
C LEU A 123 1.84 -4.85 7.14
N SER A 124 2.53 -3.70 7.21
CA SER A 124 1.98 -2.41 6.73
C SER A 124 2.09 -2.21 5.23
N VAL A 125 3.04 -2.89 4.58
CA VAL A 125 3.21 -2.84 3.12
C VAL A 125 3.21 -4.29 2.64
N GLN A 126 2.19 -4.66 1.88
CA GLN A 126 1.90 -6.06 1.55
C GLN A 126 1.82 -6.28 0.04
N PRO A 127 2.26 -7.46 -0.43
CA PRO A 127 1.98 -7.84 -1.81
C PRO A 127 0.52 -8.25 -1.98
N VAL A 128 -0.01 -8.00 -3.18
CA VAL A 128 -1.36 -8.40 -3.60
C VAL A 128 -1.21 -9.11 -4.93
N THR A 129 -1.74 -10.32 -5.07
CA THR A 129 -1.66 -11.03 -6.34
C THR A 129 -2.60 -10.39 -7.36
N PRO A 130 -2.35 -10.54 -8.69
CA PRO A 130 -3.28 -10.05 -9.70
C PRO A 130 -4.71 -10.58 -9.53
N ALA A 131 -4.86 -11.82 -9.10
CA ALA A 131 -6.18 -12.39 -8.84
C ALA A 131 -6.88 -11.70 -7.67
N GLN A 132 -6.14 -11.42 -6.58
CA GLN A 132 -6.66 -10.68 -5.42
C GLN A 132 -7.03 -9.25 -5.79
N TRP A 133 -6.24 -8.62 -6.64
CA TRP A 133 -6.48 -7.26 -7.09
C TRP A 133 -7.82 -7.11 -7.80
N LYS A 134 -8.18 -8.10 -8.60
CA LYS A 134 -9.42 -8.07 -9.41
C LYS A 134 -10.69 -8.32 -8.59
N LEU A 135 -10.56 -8.93 -7.46
CA LEU A 135 -11.70 -9.16 -6.57
C LEU A 135 -11.96 -7.92 -5.72
#